data_9cc82b68b5e32934e62f9a85e42a0310
#
_entry.id   9cc82b68b5e32934e62f9a85e42a0310
#
_cell.length_a   1.000
_cell.length_b   1.000
_cell.length_c   1.000
_cell.angle_alpha   90.00
_cell.angle_beta   90.00
_cell.angle_gamma   90.00
#
_symmetry.space_group_name_H-M   'P 1'
#
loop_
_entity.id
_entity.type
_entity.pdbx_description
1 polymer ?
#
loop_
_entity_poly.entity_id
_entity_poly.type
_entity_poly.pdbx_seq_one_letter_code
_entity_poly.pdbx_strand_id
1 'polypeptide(L)'
;MKRNLIYIVPMAGLGSRFLKAGYDLPKYMLRVRGATVFEHAMRSLPLEPAGKLVFVALKEHQEAYSLESFIENALKRLPAGLPAWLKKEIILF
;
A
#
# COMPACT_ATOMS: atom_id res chain seq x y z
N MET A 1 5.00 23.59 -11.17
CA MET A 1 4.76 22.27 -11.78
C MET A 1 3.46 21.67 -11.23
N LYS A 2 2.60 21.19 -12.10
CA LYS A 2 1.35 20.57 -11.67
C LYS A 2 1.58 19.11 -11.32
N ARG A 3 1.08 18.68 -10.16
CA ARG A 3 1.15 17.29 -9.73
C ARG A 3 -0.19 16.62 -9.94
N ASN A 4 -0.48 16.34 -11.21
CA ASN A 4 -1.79 15.80 -11.62
C ASN A 4 -1.81 14.27 -11.68
N LEU A 5 -0.67 13.64 -11.49
CA LEU A 5 -0.59 12.19 -11.58
C LEU A 5 -1.23 11.54 -10.36
N ILE A 6 -2.07 10.56 -10.59
CA ILE A 6 -2.69 9.78 -9.52
C ILE A 6 -2.21 8.36 -9.66
N TYR A 7 -1.60 7.84 -8.59
CA TYR A 7 -1.23 6.43 -8.55
C TYR A 7 -2.36 5.65 -7.91
N ILE A 8 -2.82 4.62 -8.59
CA ILE A 8 -3.79 3.69 -8.04
C ILE A 8 -3.04 2.43 -7.66
N VAL A 9 -3.09 2.09 -6.38
CA VAL A 9 -2.40 0.92 -5.84
C VAL A 9 -3.45 -0.15 -5.54
N PRO A 10 -3.64 -1.12 -6.45
CA PRO A 10 -4.64 -2.16 -6.23
C PRO A 10 -4.13 -3.20 -5.24
N MET A 11 -4.83 -3.34 -4.14
CA MET A 11 -4.54 -4.34 -3.12
C MET A 11 -5.64 -5.40 -3.05
N ALA A 12 -6.76 -5.13 -3.70
CA ALA A 12 -7.88 -6.06 -3.74
C ALA A 12 -7.52 -7.30 -4.57
N GLY A 13 -7.87 -8.46 -4.06
CA GLY A 13 -7.60 -9.73 -4.74
C GLY A 13 -6.15 -10.19 -4.67
N LEU A 14 -5.23 -9.32 -4.25
CA LEU A 14 -3.84 -9.71 -4.07
C LEU A 14 -3.72 -10.60 -2.83
N GLY A 15 -3.06 -11.72 -2.98
CA GLY A 15 -2.81 -12.60 -1.86
C GLY A 15 -3.86 -13.69 -1.65
N SER A 16 -4.96 -13.71 -2.41
CA SER A 16 -5.94 -14.77 -2.25
C SER A 16 -5.32 -16.15 -2.50
N ARG A 17 -4.42 -16.25 -3.47
CA ARG A 17 -3.71 -17.50 -3.75
C ARG A 17 -2.80 -17.88 -2.59
N PHE A 18 -2.18 -16.88 -1.95
CA PHE A 18 -1.31 -17.11 -0.80
C PHE A 18 -2.10 -17.62 0.39
N LEU A 19 -3.29 -17.05 0.63
CA LEU A 19 -4.16 -17.53 1.70
C LEU A 19 -4.60 -18.97 1.45
N LYS A 20 -4.95 -19.30 0.21
CA LYS A 20 -5.32 -20.66 -0.17
C LYS A 20 -4.16 -21.63 -0.03
N ALA A 21 -2.93 -21.17 -0.19
CA ALA A 21 -1.74 -21.99 -0.05
C ALA A 21 -1.28 -22.13 1.41
N GLY A 22 -2.03 -21.58 2.36
CA GLY A 22 -1.74 -21.72 3.78
C GLY A 22 -0.98 -20.59 4.43
N TYR A 23 -0.78 -19.48 3.73
CA TYR A 23 -0.18 -18.30 4.32
C TYR A 23 -1.23 -17.53 5.13
N ASP A 24 -0.83 -17.02 6.29
CA ASP A 24 -1.74 -16.30 7.19
C ASP A 24 -2.02 -14.86 6.78
N LEU A 25 -1.16 -14.28 5.94
CA LEU A 25 -1.24 -12.88 5.57
C LEU A 25 -1.35 -12.70 4.06
N PRO A 26 -2.01 -11.63 3.60
CA PRO A 26 -1.97 -11.29 2.18
C PRO A 26 -0.54 -11.07 1.70
N LYS A 27 -0.33 -11.32 0.40
CA LYS A 27 1.01 -11.22 -0.19
C LYS A 27 1.70 -9.89 0.12
N TYR A 28 0.97 -8.78 0.04
CA TYR A 28 1.58 -7.46 0.24
C TYR A 28 2.06 -7.21 1.66
N MET A 29 1.61 -8.02 2.62
CA MET A 29 2.05 -7.92 4.02
C MET A 29 3.23 -8.85 4.35
N LEU A 30 3.59 -9.74 3.44
CA LEU A 30 4.71 -10.65 3.68
C LEU A 30 6.03 -9.88 3.68
N ARG A 31 6.93 -10.26 4.58
CA ARG A 31 8.22 -9.58 4.71
C ARG A 31 9.27 -10.27 3.85
N VAL A 32 10.02 -9.47 3.10
CA VAL A 32 11.13 -9.92 2.26
C VAL A 32 12.27 -8.93 2.49
N ARG A 33 13.42 -9.43 2.87
CA ARG A 33 14.60 -8.58 3.07
C ARG A 33 14.36 -7.42 4.03
N GLY A 34 13.70 -7.69 5.14
CA GLY A 34 13.50 -6.72 6.20
C GLY A 34 12.34 -5.74 6.03
N ALA A 35 11.59 -5.84 4.92
CA ALA A 35 10.44 -4.97 4.68
C ALA A 35 9.32 -5.76 4.02
N THR A 36 8.10 -5.26 4.11
CA THR A 36 6.98 -5.93 3.46
C THR A 36 7.05 -5.74 1.95
N VAL A 37 6.37 -6.62 1.21
CA VAL A 37 6.22 -6.48 -0.24
C VAL A 37 5.63 -5.12 -0.58
N PHE A 38 4.65 -4.67 0.21
CA PHE A 38 4.05 -3.35 0.04
C PHE A 38 5.08 -2.22 0.15
N GLU A 39 5.93 -2.28 1.20
CA GLU A 39 6.96 -1.26 1.39
C GLU A 39 7.96 -1.22 0.22
N HIS A 40 8.37 -2.40 -0.26
CA HIS A 40 9.27 -2.48 -1.42
C HIS A 40 8.63 -1.86 -2.66
N ALA A 41 7.35 -2.14 -2.89
CA ALA A 41 6.63 -1.56 -4.02
C ALA A 41 6.55 -0.05 -3.92
N MET A 42 6.23 0.47 -2.73
CA MET A 42 6.13 1.91 -2.53
C MET A 42 7.47 2.63 -2.70
N ARG A 43 8.56 2.00 -2.28
CA ARG A 43 9.90 2.57 -2.46
C ARG A 43 10.28 2.72 -3.93
N SER A 44 9.71 1.89 -4.80
CA SER A 44 10.03 1.95 -6.23
C SER A 44 9.21 2.98 -7.01
N LEU A 45 8.19 3.59 -6.38
CA LEU A 45 7.36 4.59 -7.04
C LEU A 45 7.97 5.99 -6.96
N PRO A 46 8.11 6.67 -8.11
CA PRO A 46 8.54 8.06 -8.08
C PRO A 46 7.36 8.94 -7.62
N LEU A 47 7.42 9.43 -6.39
CA LEU A 47 6.31 10.18 -5.80
C LEU A 47 6.31 11.67 -6.15
N GLU A 48 7.40 12.19 -6.68
CA GLU A 48 7.52 13.62 -6.99
C GLU A 48 6.41 14.15 -7.91
N PRO A 49 6.05 13.46 -9.02
CA PRO A 49 5.00 13.98 -9.89
C PRO A 49 3.58 13.65 -9.42
N ALA A 50 3.44 12.89 -8.33
CA ALA A 50 2.12 12.45 -7.88
C ALA A 50 1.45 13.49 -7.00
N GLY A 51 0.15 13.73 -7.25
CA GLY A 51 -0.66 14.55 -6.39
C GLY A 51 -1.54 13.72 -5.45
N LYS A 52 -1.72 12.44 -5.75
CA LYS A 52 -2.59 11.58 -4.96
C LYS A 52 -2.20 10.12 -5.07
N LEU A 53 -2.31 9.41 -3.95
CA LEU A 53 -2.22 7.94 -3.90
C LEU A 53 -3.60 7.40 -3.54
N VAL A 54 -4.08 6.46 -4.32
CA VAL A 54 -5.36 5.79 -4.06
C VAL A 54 -5.10 4.31 -3.85
N PHE A 55 -5.40 3.82 -2.65
CA PHE A 55 -5.26 2.41 -2.33
C PHE A 55 -6.63 1.76 -2.44
N VAL A 56 -6.73 0.75 -3.29
CA VAL A 56 -7.99 0.03 -3.50
C VAL A 56 -7.86 -1.34 -2.84
N ALA A 57 -8.65 -1.58 -1.81
CA ALA A 57 -8.48 -2.75 -0.97
C ALA A 57 -9.82 -3.40 -0.63
N LEU A 58 -9.74 -4.64 -0.12
CA LEU A 58 -10.91 -5.35 0.33
C LEU A 58 -11.28 -4.93 1.76
N LYS A 59 -12.58 -4.74 1.99
CA LYS A 59 -13.10 -4.44 3.30
C LYS A 59 -12.72 -5.53 4.32
N GLU A 60 -12.72 -6.78 3.87
CA GLU A 60 -12.30 -7.91 4.71
C GLU A 60 -10.88 -7.76 5.22
N HIS A 61 -9.98 -7.25 4.40
CA HIS A 61 -8.60 -7.02 4.80
C HIS A 61 -8.49 -5.90 5.83
N GLN A 62 -9.31 -4.87 5.70
CA GLN A 62 -9.35 -3.79 6.69
C GLN A 62 -9.78 -4.34 8.05
N GLU A 63 -10.83 -5.16 8.07
CA GLU A 63 -11.35 -5.74 9.30
C GLU A 63 -10.38 -6.74 9.93
N ALA A 64 -9.75 -7.58 9.11
CA ALA A 64 -8.88 -8.64 9.61
C ALA A 64 -7.49 -8.15 10.01
N TYR A 65 -6.96 -7.13 9.34
CA TYR A 65 -5.54 -6.76 9.47
C TYR A 65 -5.31 -5.30 9.81
N SER A 66 -6.34 -4.52 10.08
CA SER A 66 -6.21 -3.06 10.35
C SER A 66 -5.42 -2.39 9.22
N LEU A 67 -5.91 -2.52 8.01
CA LEU A 67 -5.19 -2.14 6.80
C LEU A 67 -4.78 -0.66 6.77
N GLU A 68 -5.62 0.24 7.27
CA GLU A 68 -5.28 1.66 7.31
C GLU A 68 -4.02 1.89 8.13
N SER A 69 -3.93 1.26 9.31
CA SER A 69 -2.74 1.37 10.15
C SER A 69 -1.52 0.78 9.48
N PHE A 70 -1.70 -0.36 8.80
CA PHE A 70 -0.63 -0.99 8.06
C PHE A 70 -0.06 -0.05 6.99
N ILE A 71 -0.94 0.55 6.19
CA ILE A 71 -0.52 1.47 5.13
C ILE A 71 0.18 2.69 5.71
N GLU A 72 -0.38 3.32 6.74
CA GLU A 72 0.23 4.49 7.35
C GLU A 72 1.60 4.20 7.93
N ASN A 73 1.74 3.08 8.64
CA ASN A 73 3.03 2.71 9.23
C ASN A 73 4.07 2.42 8.14
N ALA A 74 3.66 1.76 7.07
CA ALA A 74 4.56 1.46 5.96
C ALA A 74 5.03 2.74 5.27
N LEU A 75 4.13 3.70 5.06
CA LEU A 75 4.49 4.96 4.43
C LEU A 75 5.42 5.81 5.30
N LYS A 76 5.27 5.74 6.62
CA LYS A 76 6.18 6.43 7.55
C LYS A 76 7.60 5.87 7.48
N ARG A 77 7.75 4.62 7.08
CA ARG A 77 9.05 3.96 6.99
C ARG A 77 9.77 4.19 5.66
N LEU A 78 9.16 4.93 4.73
CA LEU A 78 9.82 5.27 3.48
C LEU A 78 11.04 6.17 3.76
N PRO A 79 12.20 5.91 3.12
CA PRO A 79 13.44 6.65 3.40
C PRO A 79 13.30 8.16 3.30
N ALA A 80 12.59 8.64 2.29
CA ALA A 80 12.38 10.07 2.08
C ALA A 80 11.07 10.58 2.68
N GLY A 81 10.25 9.70 3.25
CA GLY A 81 8.92 10.05 3.70
C GLY A 81 8.00 10.39 2.53
N LEU A 82 6.83 10.92 2.83
CA LEU A 82 5.90 11.36 1.81
C LEU A 82 6.03 12.85 1.57
N PRO A 83 5.94 13.31 0.31
CA PRO A 83 5.87 14.74 0.04
C PRO A 83 4.67 15.37 0.75
N ALA A 84 4.85 16.60 1.24
CA ALA A 84 3.80 17.28 2.01
C ALA A 84 2.52 17.53 1.20
N TRP A 85 2.64 17.69 -0.11
CA TRP A 85 1.48 17.94 -0.98
C TRP A 85 0.69 16.68 -1.33
N LEU A 86 1.25 15.49 -1.09
CA LEU A 86 0.66 14.24 -1.55
C LEU A 86 -0.54 13.85 -0.70
N LYS A 87 -1.67 13.64 -1.35
CA LYS A 87 -2.90 13.20 -0.70
C LYS A 87 -3.03 11.69 -0.78
N LYS A 88 -3.69 11.11 0.22
CA LYS A 88 -3.93 9.66 0.28
C LYS A 88 -5.41 9.39 0.41
N GLU A 89 -5.86 8.33 -0.23
CA GLU A 89 -7.24 7.87 -0.11
C GLU A 89 -7.25 6.35 -0.14
N ILE A 90 -8.10 5.75 0.69
CA ILE A 90 -8.29 4.31 0.70
C ILE A 90 -9.73 4.02 0.31
N ILE A 91 -9.91 3.22 -0.74
CA ILE A 91 -11.21 2.79 -1.21
C ILE A 91 -11.37 1.33 -0.84
N LEU A 92 -12.42 1.03 -0.08
CA LEU A 92 -12.72 -0.34 0.36
C LEU A 92 -13.94 -0.90 -0.37
N PHE A 93 -13.88 -2.15 -0.75
CA PHE A 93 -15.04 -2.84 -1.33
C PHE A 93 -15.04 -4.34 -1.04
#